data_ee1c322604de4b597adf2149369d01a2
#
_entry.id   ee1c322604de4b597adf2149369d01a2
#
_cell.length_a   1.000
_cell.length_b   1.000
_cell.length_c   1.000
_cell.angle_alpha   90.00
_cell.angle_beta   90.00
_cell.angle_gamma   90.00
#
_symmetry.space_group_name_H-M   'P 1'
#
loop_
_entity.id
_entity.type
_entity.pdbx_description
1 polymer ?
#
loop_
_entity_poly.entity_id
_entity_poly.type
_entity_poly.pdbx_seq_one_letter_code
_entity_poly.pdbx_strand_id
1 'polypeptide(L)'
;MKSVQGKTVLITGAAMGMGRLFAERAIAEKAKAVVLWDLNEAALQRTLEELTGRGTDVTAYLVDVGDLAAVEASAAAVLAEVGAVDVLVNNAGVVRGNQYFWESDSARDTRLTVAVNTLAPMYVARAFLPGMIAGPGEARLLNLASAAGFTANPRMAVYAASKWAVIGWSDSVRLELKQAGVEHVKVTTVCPYYVNTGMFDGAKSAPLLPILEPAHVVDEAWRAMCAGGSFVVLPRTVMLSEVLKGLVPIGVRDFISDNVIGVYHTMEDFTGRVEQQA
;
A
#
# COMPACT_ATOMS: atom_id res chain seq x y z
N MET A 1 -15.92 11.47 3.15
CA MET A 1 -16.99 10.97 2.24
C MET A 1 -17.71 9.77 2.83
N LYS A 2 -18.96 9.52 2.49
CA LYS A 2 -19.67 8.34 3.00
C LYS A 2 -19.42 7.09 2.14
N SER A 3 -19.15 7.28 0.85
CA SER A 3 -18.82 6.24 -0.13
C SER A 3 -18.06 6.88 -1.30
N VAL A 4 -17.57 6.05 -2.21
CA VAL A 4 -16.95 6.52 -3.46
C VAL A 4 -17.94 6.61 -4.63
N GLN A 5 -19.24 6.57 -4.35
CA GLN A 5 -20.25 6.71 -5.40
C GLN A 5 -20.01 7.98 -6.23
N GLY A 6 -19.98 7.84 -7.54
CA GLY A 6 -19.77 8.93 -8.48
C GLY A 6 -18.34 9.50 -8.52
N LYS A 7 -17.38 8.86 -7.82
CA LYS A 7 -15.97 9.25 -7.74
C LYS A 7 -15.10 8.47 -8.75
N THR A 8 -14.02 9.07 -9.19
CA THR A 8 -12.97 8.38 -9.95
C THR A 8 -11.92 7.85 -8.98
N VAL A 9 -11.68 6.54 -9.02
CA VAL A 9 -10.77 5.82 -8.13
C VAL A 9 -9.59 5.25 -8.93
N LEU A 10 -8.37 5.63 -8.60
CA LEU A 10 -7.15 5.06 -9.18
C LEU A 10 -6.45 4.16 -8.17
N ILE A 11 -6.04 2.97 -8.61
CA ILE A 11 -5.39 1.96 -7.76
C ILE A 11 -4.13 1.46 -8.43
N THR A 12 -2.99 1.51 -7.74
CA THR A 12 -1.73 0.92 -8.19
C THR A 12 -1.57 -0.51 -7.67
N GLY A 13 -0.95 -1.40 -8.46
CA GLY A 13 -0.88 -2.83 -8.15
C GLY A 13 -2.27 -3.48 -8.15
N ALA A 14 -3.10 -3.11 -9.15
CA ALA A 14 -4.52 -3.41 -9.19
C ALA A 14 -4.87 -4.77 -9.81
N ALA A 15 -3.90 -5.45 -10.44
CA ALA A 15 -4.16 -6.69 -11.16
C ALA A 15 -4.46 -7.89 -10.26
N MET A 16 -4.11 -7.84 -8.98
CA MET A 16 -4.29 -8.97 -8.05
C MET A 16 -4.33 -8.54 -6.58
N GLY A 17 -4.58 -9.52 -5.70
CA GLY A 17 -4.49 -9.33 -4.25
C GLY A 17 -5.37 -8.20 -3.74
N MET A 18 -4.86 -7.38 -2.82
CA MET A 18 -5.61 -6.27 -2.22
C MET A 18 -5.96 -5.19 -3.23
N GLY A 19 -5.10 -4.91 -4.24
CA GLY A 19 -5.38 -3.91 -5.26
C GLY A 19 -6.64 -4.25 -6.06
N ARG A 20 -6.79 -5.51 -6.46
CA ARG A 20 -8.00 -6.00 -7.11
C ARG A 20 -9.23 -5.90 -6.20
N LEU A 21 -9.12 -6.27 -4.93
CA LEU A 21 -10.22 -6.13 -3.97
C LEU A 21 -10.64 -4.67 -3.74
N PHE A 22 -9.71 -3.73 -3.76
CA PHE A 22 -10.03 -2.30 -3.74
C PHE A 22 -10.84 -1.88 -4.99
N ALA A 23 -10.47 -2.39 -6.18
CA ALA A 23 -11.20 -2.12 -7.42
C ALA A 23 -12.64 -2.70 -7.36
N GLU A 24 -12.78 -3.94 -6.93
CA GLU A 24 -14.08 -4.59 -6.74
C GLU A 24 -14.95 -3.81 -5.74
N ARG A 25 -14.36 -3.31 -4.66
CA ARG A 25 -15.05 -2.49 -3.66
C ARG A 25 -15.52 -1.16 -4.25
N ALA A 26 -14.68 -0.48 -5.03
CA ALA A 26 -15.04 0.78 -5.70
C ALA A 26 -16.23 0.59 -6.66
N ILE A 27 -16.21 -0.50 -7.44
CA ILE A 27 -17.30 -0.86 -8.35
C ILE A 27 -18.59 -1.17 -7.58
N ALA A 28 -18.51 -1.94 -6.50
CA ALA A 28 -19.67 -2.27 -5.67
C ALA A 28 -20.33 -1.04 -5.06
N GLU A 29 -19.55 0.02 -4.78
CA GLU A 29 -20.05 1.33 -4.31
C GLU A 29 -20.43 2.28 -5.44
N LYS A 30 -20.47 1.83 -6.70
CA LYS A 30 -20.87 2.62 -7.87
C LYS A 30 -19.97 3.84 -8.09
N ALA A 31 -18.65 3.63 -8.02
CA ALA A 31 -17.70 4.63 -8.50
C ALA A 31 -18.04 5.03 -9.95
N LYS A 32 -17.76 6.28 -10.32
CA LYS A 32 -17.92 6.76 -11.70
C LYS A 32 -16.95 6.02 -12.63
N ALA A 33 -15.68 5.96 -12.22
CA ALA A 33 -14.64 5.28 -12.95
C ALA A 33 -13.64 4.61 -12.00
N VAL A 34 -13.06 3.48 -12.42
CA VAL A 34 -11.97 2.78 -11.75
C VAL A 34 -10.80 2.65 -12.71
N VAL A 35 -9.65 3.19 -12.32
CA VAL A 35 -8.41 3.15 -13.10
C VAL A 35 -7.46 2.15 -12.45
N LEU A 36 -7.08 1.14 -13.22
CA LEU A 36 -6.20 0.05 -12.79
C LEU A 36 -4.79 0.28 -13.32
N TRP A 37 -3.81 0.42 -12.44
CA TRP A 37 -2.38 0.46 -12.80
C TRP A 37 -1.67 -0.77 -12.27
N ASP A 38 -0.98 -1.49 -13.14
CA ASP A 38 -0.14 -2.63 -12.77
C ASP A 38 0.99 -2.84 -13.79
N LEU A 39 2.04 -3.55 -13.38
CA LEU A 39 3.16 -3.95 -14.24
C LEU A 39 2.90 -5.31 -14.92
N ASN A 40 2.04 -6.15 -14.36
CA ASN A 40 1.73 -7.48 -14.88
C ASN A 40 0.60 -7.41 -15.92
N GLU A 41 0.99 -7.31 -17.19
CA GLU A 41 0.05 -7.14 -18.31
C GLU A 41 -1.01 -8.25 -18.36
N ALA A 42 -0.60 -9.52 -18.27
CA ALA A 42 -1.52 -10.65 -18.36
C ALA A 42 -2.54 -10.69 -17.20
N ALA A 43 -2.10 -10.38 -15.98
CA ALA A 43 -3.00 -10.31 -14.84
C ALA A 43 -3.91 -9.09 -14.89
N LEU A 44 -3.37 -7.95 -15.36
CA LEU A 44 -4.11 -6.70 -15.51
C LEU A 44 -5.25 -6.86 -16.54
N GLN A 45 -4.95 -7.48 -17.70
CA GLN A 45 -5.93 -7.72 -18.72
C GLN A 45 -7.07 -8.65 -18.24
N ARG A 46 -6.74 -9.75 -17.57
CA ARG A 46 -7.76 -10.62 -16.95
C ARG A 46 -8.63 -9.87 -15.96
N THR A 47 -8.02 -9.04 -15.09
CA THR A 47 -8.78 -8.28 -14.10
C THR A 47 -9.67 -7.22 -14.77
N LEU A 48 -9.20 -6.57 -15.83
CA LEU A 48 -10.00 -5.64 -16.62
C LEU A 48 -11.23 -6.34 -17.21
N GLU A 49 -11.05 -7.48 -17.88
CA GLU A 49 -12.14 -8.28 -18.48
C GLU A 49 -13.19 -8.70 -17.44
N GLU A 50 -12.73 -9.18 -16.28
CA GLU A 50 -13.62 -9.63 -15.21
C GLU A 50 -14.39 -8.50 -14.52
N LEU A 51 -13.83 -7.28 -14.49
CA LEU A 51 -14.46 -6.12 -13.85
C LEU A 51 -15.29 -5.27 -14.81
N THR A 52 -15.05 -5.36 -16.13
CA THR A 52 -15.81 -4.63 -17.14
C THR A 52 -17.28 -5.07 -17.17
N GLY A 53 -18.18 -4.13 -17.44
CA GLY A 53 -19.62 -4.40 -17.55
C GLY A 53 -20.38 -4.47 -16.22
N ARG A 54 -19.74 -4.19 -15.10
CA ARG A 54 -20.35 -4.19 -13.75
C ARG A 54 -20.98 -2.85 -13.35
N GLY A 55 -21.24 -1.96 -14.32
CA GLY A 55 -21.93 -0.68 -14.08
C GLY A 55 -21.02 0.48 -13.63
N THR A 56 -19.71 0.31 -13.80
CA THR A 56 -18.69 1.34 -13.59
C THR A 56 -17.74 1.30 -14.79
N ASP A 57 -17.26 2.45 -15.24
CA ASP A 57 -16.24 2.53 -16.27
C ASP A 57 -14.90 2.06 -15.70
N VAL A 58 -14.31 1.01 -16.30
CA VAL A 58 -13.02 0.46 -15.87
C VAL A 58 -12.01 0.62 -16.98
N THR A 59 -10.88 1.26 -16.67
CA THR A 59 -9.74 1.41 -17.59
C THR A 59 -8.47 0.86 -16.96
N ALA A 60 -7.56 0.36 -17.78
CA ALA A 60 -6.31 -0.23 -17.32
C ALA A 60 -5.11 0.36 -18.07
N TYR A 61 -4.03 0.60 -17.34
CA TYR A 61 -2.77 1.08 -17.90
C TYR A 61 -1.62 0.21 -17.39
N LEU A 62 -0.77 -0.23 -18.32
CA LEU A 62 0.46 -0.96 -18.00
C LEU A 62 1.50 0.06 -17.53
N VAL A 63 1.82 0.07 -16.23
CA VAL A 63 2.68 1.09 -15.62
C VAL A 63 3.69 0.46 -14.68
N ASP A 64 4.98 0.68 -14.95
CA ASP A 64 6.00 0.53 -13.92
C ASP A 64 5.98 1.77 -13.00
N VAL A 65 5.37 1.64 -11.84
CA VAL A 65 5.29 2.74 -10.87
C VAL A 65 6.64 3.12 -10.27
N GLY A 66 7.66 2.28 -10.41
CA GLY A 66 9.05 2.58 -10.03
C GLY A 66 9.77 3.49 -11.04
N ASP A 67 9.22 3.69 -12.23
CA ASP A 67 9.74 4.59 -13.27
C ASP A 67 8.94 5.91 -13.26
N LEU A 68 9.61 7.00 -12.91
CA LEU A 68 9.00 8.34 -12.86
C LEU A 68 8.42 8.75 -14.23
N ALA A 69 9.14 8.51 -15.33
CA ALA A 69 8.67 8.91 -16.65
C ALA A 69 7.41 8.13 -17.07
N ALA A 70 7.35 6.82 -16.75
CA ALA A 70 6.15 6.00 -16.97
C ALA A 70 4.97 6.50 -16.15
N VAL A 71 5.19 6.88 -14.90
CA VAL A 71 4.15 7.45 -14.01
C VAL A 71 3.63 8.76 -14.56
N GLU A 72 4.51 9.70 -14.98
CA GLU A 72 4.11 11.00 -15.53
C GLU A 72 3.32 10.84 -16.84
N ALA A 73 3.79 10.00 -17.76
CA ALA A 73 3.10 9.73 -19.01
C ALA A 73 1.71 9.11 -18.79
N SER A 74 1.63 8.10 -17.91
CA SER A 74 0.36 7.44 -17.61
C SER A 74 -0.61 8.35 -16.86
N ALA A 75 -0.11 9.21 -15.97
CA ALA A 75 -0.95 10.19 -15.28
C ALA A 75 -1.54 11.21 -16.26
N ALA A 76 -0.74 11.68 -17.24
CA ALA A 76 -1.23 12.58 -18.30
C ALA A 76 -2.33 11.89 -19.13
N ALA A 77 -2.16 10.61 -19.49
CA ALA A 77 -3.17 9.85 -20.21
C ALA A 77 -4.46 9.69 -19.40
N VAL A 78 -4.38 9.33 -18.10
CA VAL A 78 -5.55 9.23 -17.22
C VAL A 78 -6.29 10.56 -17.12
N LEU A 79 -5.56 11.67 -16.95
CA LEU A 79 -6.20 12.99 -16.84
C LEU A 79 -6.89 13.42 -18.15
N ALA A 80 -6.35 13.02 -19.30
CA ALA A 80 -6.93 13.32 -20.62
C ALA A 80 -8.16 12.43 -20.93
N GLU A 81 -8.10 11.15 -20.62
CA GLU A 81 -9.09 10.15 -21.04
C GLU A 81 -10.21 9.95 -20.00
N VAL A 82 -9.87 9.94 -18.70
CA VAL A 82 -10.80 9.65 -17.61
C VAL A 82 -11.18 10.93 -16.84
N GLY A 83 -10.22 11.86 -16.73
CA GLY A 83 -10.39 13.11 -16.00
C GLY A 83 -9.77 13.10 -14.60
N ALA A 84 -10.27 13.97 -13.74
CA ALA A 84 -9.73 14.12 -12.38
C ALA A 84 -9.93 12.86 -11.53
N VAL A 85 -8.92 12.53 -10.75
CA VAL A 85 -8.94 11.42 -9.77
C VAL A 85 -9.37 11.98 -8.40
N ASP A 86 -10.41 11.41 -7.82
CA ASP A 86 -10.91 11.78 -6.49
C ASP A 86 -10.29 10.92 -5.38
N VAL A 87 -10.02 9.64 -5.68
CA VAL A 87 -9.48 8.67 -4.73
C VAL A 87 -8.26 8.00 -5.34
N LEU A 88 -7.13 8.14 -4.67
CA LEU A 88 -5.87 7.49 -5.05
C LEU A 88 -5.50 6.44 -4.01
N VAL A 89 -5.36 5.18 -4.45
CA VAL A 89 -4.92 4.05 -3.63
C VAL A 89 -3.52 3.62 -4.07
N ASN A 90 -2.50 4.05 -3.36
CA ASN A 90 -1.13 3.59 -3.50
C ASN A 90 -0.98 2.23 -2.81
N ASN A 91 -1.22 1.15 -3.57
CA ASN A 91 -1.18 -0.22 -3.09
C ASN A 91 0.00 -1.02 -3.65
N ALA A 92 0.55 -0.65 -4.80
CA ALA A 92 1.69 -1.36 -5.39
C ALA A 92 2.84 -1.52 -4.38
N GLY A 93 3.44 -2.71 -4.35
CA GLY A 93 4.53 -3.01 -3.44
C GLY A 93 5.16 -4.36 -3.71
N VAL A 94 6.42 -4.50 -3.31
CA VAL A 94 7.21 -5.71 -3.46
C VAL A 94 7.94 -6.05 -2.17
N VAL A 95 8.25 -7.35 -1.99
CA VAL A 95 9.19 -7.86 -0.99
C VAL A 95 10.32 -8.54 -1.74
N ARG A 96 11.55 -8.07 -1.56
CA ARG A 96 12.74 -8.62 -2.21
C ARG A 96 13.88 -8.78 -1.18
N GLY A 97 14.81 -9.67 -1.46
CA GLY A 97 16.03 -9.85 -0.65
C GLY A 97 15.74 -10.34 0.76
N ASN A 98 14.94 -11.41 0.89
CA ASN A 98 14.66 -12.04 2.18
C ASN A 98 15.86 -12.86 2.69
N GLN A 99 16.96 -12.18 2.93
CA GLN A 99 18.21 -12.71 3.46
C GLN A 99 18.86 -11.66 4.35
N TYR A 100 19.96 -11.97 4.99
CA TYR A 100 20.66 -10.94 5.75
C TYR A 100 21.10 -9.81 4.83
N PHE A 101 21.06 -8.57 5.33
CA PHE A 101 21.30 -7.38 4.51
C PHE A 101 22.60 -7.43 3.71
N TRP A 102 23.69 -7.93 4.31
CA TRP A 102 25.00 -8.05 3.68
C TRP A 102 25.10 -9.16 2.61
N GLU A 103 24.07 -10.00 2.48
CA GLU A 103 23.95 -11.06 1.47
C GLU A 103 23.04 -10.64 0.31
N SER A 104 22.34 -9.50 0.45
CA SER A 104 21.33 -9.03 -0.52
C SER A 104 21.99 -8.32 -1.71
N ASP A 105 21.32 -8.38 -2.87
CA ASP A 105 21.76 -7.67 -4.08
C ASP A 105 21.27 -6.22 -4.06
N SER A 106 22.22 -5.28 -4.24
CA SER A 106 21.89 -3.85 -4.18
C SER A 106 20.99 -3.37 -5.32
N ALA A 107 21.15 -3.90 -6.53
CA ALA A 107 20.38 -3.47 -7.68
C ALA A 107 19.00 -4.13 -7.71
N ARG A 108 18.99 -5.47 -7.58
CA ARG A 108 17.76 -6.27 -7.66
C ARG A 108 16.88 -6.11 -6.42
N ASP A 109 17.48 -6.10 -5.21
CA ASP A 109 16.72 -6.13 -3.97
C ASP A 109 16.56 -4.73 -3.37
N THR A 110 17.66 -3.99 -3.15
CA THR A 110 17.59 -2.68 -2.51
C THR A 110 16.96 -1.63 -3.41
N ARG A 111 17.49 -1.42 -4.62
CA ARG A 111 17.01 -0.38 -5.52
C ARG A 111 15.56 -0.60 -5.93
N LEU A 112 15.19 -1.83 -6.31
CA LEU A 112 13.82 -2.13 -6.72
C LEU A 112 12.83 -1.95 -5.57
N THR A 113 13.17 -2.43 -4.36
CA THR A 113 12.28 -2.27 -3.19
C THR A 113 12.06 -0.80 -2.86
N VAL A 114 13.11 0.03 -2.87
CA VAL A 114 12.98 1.47 -2.61
C VAL A 114 12.21 2.17 -3.73
N ALA A 115 12.48 1.85 -5.00
CA ALA A 115 11.77 2.43 -6.13
C ALA A 115 10.26 2.17 -6.04
N VAL A 116 9.86 0.91 -5.86
CA VAL A 116 8.44 0.54 -5.85
C VAL A 116 7.73 0.88 -4.54
N ASN A 117 8.36 0.62 -3.39
CA ASN A 117 7.66 0.80 -2.11
C ASN A 117 7.71 2.24 -1.59
N THR A 118 8.74 3.01 -1.94
CA THR A 118 8.96 4.35 -1.37
C THR A 118 8.77 5.46 -2.40
N LEU A 119 9.47 5.39 -3.52
CA LEU A 119 9.43 6.46 -4.51
C LEU A 119 8.12 6.45 -5.32
N ALA A 120 7.64 5.27 -5.72
CA ALA A 120 6.42 5.15 -6.50
C ALA A 120 5.20 5.83 -5.86
N PRO A 121 4.82 5.58 -4.57
CA PRO A 121 3.70 6.28 -3.97
C PRO A 121 3.88 7.80 -3.94
N MET A 122 5.12 8.28 -3.82
CA MET A 122 5.43 9.73 -3.89
C MET A 122 5.24 10.26 -5.30
N TYR A 123 5.72 9.56 -6.34
CA TYR A 123 5.56 9.94 -7.74
C TYR A 123 4.09 10.00 -8.14
N VAL A 124 3.35 8.94 -7.84
CA VAL A 124 1.92 8.85 -8.18
C VAL A 124 1.12 9.91 -7.41
N ALA A 125 1.37 10.09 -6.12
CA ALA A 125 0.73 11.16 -5.36
C ALA A 125 1.07 12.55 -5.91
N ARG A 126 2.31 12.80 -6.30
CA ARG A 126 2.73 14.08 -6.88
C ARG A 126 2.01 14.39 -8.20
N ALA A 127 1.71 13.37 -8.99
CA ALA A 127 1.00 13.52 -10.26
C ALA A 127 -0.49 13.89 -10.08
N PHE A 128 -1.14 13.38 -9.05
CA PHE A 128 -2.60 13.55 -8.90
C PHE A 128 -3.02 14.51 -7.76
N LEU A 129 -2.22 14.63 -6.70
CA LEU A 129 -2.56 15.44 -5.53
C LEU A 129 -2.84 16.91 -5.85
N PRO A 130 -2.10 17.60 -6.76
CA PRO A 130 -2.44 18.95 -7.15
C PRO A 130 -3.87 19.10 -7.71
N GLY A 131 -4.30 18.15 -8.55
CA GLY A 131 -5.67 18.11 -9.07
C GLY A 131 -6.70 17.83 -7.98
N MET A 132 -6.40 16.93 -7.05
CA MET A 132 -7.26 16.66 -5.89
C MET A 132 -7.41 17.89 -4.98
N ILE A 133 -6.35 18.67 -4.81
CA ILE A 133 -6.37 19.92 -4.01
C ILE A 133 -7.16 21.02 -4.71
N ALA A 134 -7.00 21.16 -6.03
CA ALA A 134 -7.72 22.18 -6.81
C ALA A 134 -9.19 21.83 -7.01
N GLY A 135 -9.58 20.57 -6.90
CA GLY A 135 -10.94 20.11 -7.08
C GLY A 135 -11.87 20.57 -5.93
N PRO A 136 -13.16 20.81 -6.21
CA PRO A 136 -14.10 21.28 -5.19
C PRO A 136 -14.62 20.18 -4.27
N GLY A 137 -14.39 18.92 -4.58
CA GLY A 137 -14.97 17.76 -3.91
C GLY A 137 -14.06 17.11 -2.88
N GLU A 138 -14.66 16.31 -1.99
CA GLU A 138 -13.87 15.47 -1.09
C GLU A 138 -12.98 14.49 -1.88
N ALA A 139 -11.70 14.45 -1.51
CA ALA A 139 -10.72 13.55 -2.10
C ALA A 139 -9.98 12.72 -1.04
N ARG A 140 -9.45 11.59 -1.43
CA ARG A 140 -8.77 10.62 -0.53
C ARG A 140 -7.47 10.11 -1.14
N LEU A 141 -6.41 10.14 -0.34
CA LEU A 141 -5.14 9.49 -0.62
C LEU A 141 -4.96 8.36 0.40
N LEU A 142 -4.96 7.11 -0.05
CA LEU A 142 -4.71 5.93 0.76
C LEU A 142 -3.34 5.35 0.40
N ASN A 143 -2.46 5.21 1.39
CA ASN A 143 -1.12 4.66 1.22
C ASN A 143 -0.96 3.35 1.99
N LEU A 144 -0.62 2.26 1.29
CA LEU A 144 -0.31 0.97 1.90
C LEU A 144 1.14 0.96 2.40
N ALA A 145 1.30 1.18 3.70
CA ALA A 145 2.55 0.96 4.40
C ALA A 145 2.66 -0.51 4.88
N SER A 146 3.05 -0.76 6.11
CA SER A 146 3.13 -2.08 6.76
C SER A 146 3.40 -1.92 8.25
N ALA A 147 3.07 -2.94 9.05
CA ALA A 147 3.57 -3.08 10.41
C ALA A 147 5.10 -3.08 10.49
N ALA A 148 5.79 -3.53 9.44
CA ALA A 148 7.25 -3.41 9.29
C ALA A 148 7.75 -1.94 9.24
N GLY A 149 6.85 -0.96 9.06
CA GLY A 149 7.15 0.46 9.21
C GLY A 149 7.24 0.93 10.66
N PHE A 150 6.99 0.08 11.64
CA PHE A 150 7.16 0.32 13.07
C PHE A 150 8.17 -0.60 13.71
N THR A 151 8.26 -1.84 13.24
CA THR A 151 9.05 -2.89 13.87
C THR A 151 10.12 -3.37 12.91
N ALA A 152 11.39 -3.32 13.35
CA ALA A 152 12.49 -3.96 12.64
C ALA A 152 12.31 -5.48 12.68
N ASN A 153 12.60 -6.14 11.56
CA ASN A 153 12.57 -7.59 11.47
C ASN A 153 13.80 -8.08 10.69
N PRO A 154 14.56 -9.04 11.21
CA PRO A 154 15.66 -9.67 10.46
C PRO A 154 15.21 -10.14 9.08
N ARG A 155 16.11 -10.13 8.10
CA ARG A 155 15.88 -10.48 6.68
C ARG A 155 14.91 -9.57 5.93
N MET A 156 14.46 -8.46 6.54
CA MET A 156 13.56 -7.48 5.93
C MET A 156 14.11 -6.05 6.00
N ALA A 157 15.41 -5.86 6.16
CA ALA A 157 16.01 -4.53 6.44
C ALA A 157 15.57 -3.46 5.42
N VAL A 158 15.67 -3.74 4.12
CA VAL A 158 15.30 -2.79 3.07
C VAL A 158 13.78 -2.60 2.98
N TYR A 159 13.02 -3.68 3.09
CA TYR A 159 11.55 -3.61 3.10
C TYR A 159 11.06 -2.78 4.28
N ALA A 160 11.55 -3.05 5.49
CA ALA A 160 11.21 -2.28 6.67
C ALA A 160 11.54 -0.79 6.48
N ALA A 161 12.76 -0.46 6.06
CA ALA A 161 13.17 0.92 5.77
C ALA A 161 12.22 1.61 4.77
N SER A 162 11.82 0.91 3.69
CA SER A 162 10.89 1.43 2.69
C SER A 162 9.51 1.75 3.28
N LYS A 163 9.02 0.91 4.20
CA LYS A 163 7.69 1.12 4.82
C LYS A 163 7.71 2.17 5.94
N TRP A 164 8.83 2.33 6.64
CA TRP A 164 9.05 3.46 7.55
C TRP A 164 9.03 4.79 6.78
N ALA A 165 9.68 4.84 5.62
CA ALA A 165 9.67 6.03 4.77
C ALA A 165 8.24 6.41 4.34
N VAL A 166 7.41 5.45 3.93
CA VAL A 166 6.00 5.70 3.55
C VAL A 166 5.20 6.28 4.72
N ILE A 167 5.37 5.74 5.94
CA ILE A 167 4.66 6.26 7.13
C ILE A 167 5.03 7.72 7.39
N GLY A 168 6.34 8.03 7.46
CA GLY A 168 6.80 9.38 7.74
C GLY A 168 6.39 10.38 6.66
N TRP A 169 6.52 9.99 5.38
CA TRP A 169 6.09 10.81 4.26
C TRP A 169 4.58 11.05 4.26
N SER A 170 3.77 10.01 4.42
CA SER A 170 2.31 10.13 4.43
C SER A 170 1.82 11.06 5.53
N ASP A 171 2.39 10.95 6.73
CA ASP A 171 2.01 11.80 7.85
C ASP A 171 2.45 13.25 7.63
N SER A 172 3.62 13.47 7.04
CA SER A 172 4.08 14.81 6.64
C SER A 172 3.13 15.45 5.62
N VAL A 173 2.75 14.74 4.56
CA VAL A 173 1.77 15.24 3.56
C VAL A 173 0.43 15.57 4.20
N ARG A 174 -0.05 14.74 5.12
CA ARG A 174 -1.28 15.01 5.89
C ARG A 174 -1.18 16.31 6.68
N LEU A 175 -0.04 16.57 7.30
CA LEU A 175 0.20 17.81 8.07
C LEU A 175 0.36 19.03 7.16
N GLU A 176 1.01 18.88 6.02
CA GLU A 176 1.13 19.94 5.00
C GLU A 176 -0.26 20.36 4.48
N LEU A 177 -1.14 19.41 4.13
CA LEU A 177 -2.51 19.68 3.73
C LEU A 177 -3.29 20.45 4.83
N LYS A 178 -3.14 20.01 6.08
CA LYS A 178 -3.76 20.69 7.22
C LYS A 178 -3.22 22.12 7.39
N GLN A 179 -1.92 22.31 7.29
CA GLN A 179 -1.27 23.64 7.42
C GLN A 179 -1.66 24.57 6.28
N ALA A 180 -1.85 24.03 5.07
CA ALA A 180 -2.33 24.78 3.90
C ALA A 180 -3.84 25.06 3.90
N GLY A 181 -4.60 24.61 4.90
CA GLY A 181 -6.05 24.78 4.97
C GLY A 181 -6.82 23.89 3.99
N VAL A 182 -6.20 22.84 3.44
CA VAL A 182 -6.84 21.92 2.51
C VAL A 182 -7.54 20.82 3.30
N GLU A 183 -8.78 21.06 3.71
CA GLU A 183 -9.51 20.16 4.58
C GLU A 183 -10.28 19.06 3.85
N HIS A 184 -10.59 19.24 2.56
CA HIS A 184 -11.38 18.30 1.76
C HIS A 184 -10.55 17.09 1.26
N VAL A 185 -9.21 17.19 1.25
CA VAL A 185 -8.30 16.08 0.93
C VAL A 185 -7.84 15.43 2.24
N LYS A 186 -8.06 14.13 2.37
CA LYS A 186 -7.62 13.37 3.55
C LYS A 186 -6.63 12.28 3.15
N VAL A 187 -5.61 12.08 3.99
CA VAL A 187 -4.59 11.03 3.81
C VAL A 187 -4.82 9.95 4.84
N THR A 188 -4.87 8.70 4.39
CA THR A 188 -4.99 7.50 5.23
C THR A 188 -3.78 6.60 5.01
N THR A 189 -3.03 6.32 6.06
CA THR A 189 -1.91 5.36 6.04
C THR A 189 -2.35 4.05 6.65
N VAL A 190 -2.20 2.95 5.90
CA VAL A 190 -2.62 1.61 6.32
C VAL A 190 -1.39 0.75 6.57
N CYS A 191 -1.29 0.18 7.76
CA CYS A 191 -0.15 -0.58 8.23
C CYS A 191 -0.58 -2.00 8.62
N PRO A 192 -0.82 -2.90 7.65
CA PRO A 192 -1.13 -4.28 7.95
C PRO A 192 0.13 -5.07 8.37
N TYR A 193 -0.07 -6.07 9.20
CA TYR A 193 0.87 -7.17 9.38
C TYR A 193 0.84 -8.06 8.12
N TYR A 194 1.35 -9.29 8.17
CA TYR A 194 1.32 -10.19 7.02
C TYR A 194 -0.10 -10.45 6.54
N VAL A 195 -0.31 -10.32 5.23
CA VAL A 195 -1.61 -10.51 4.57
C VAL A 195 -1.50 -11.70 3.61
N ASN A 196 -2.48 -12.57 3.65
CA ASN A 196 -2.56 -13.79 2.84
C ASN A 196 -2.87 -13.47 1.36
N THR A 197 -1.91 -12.86 0.66
CA THR A 197 -2.01 -12.50 -0.77
C THR A 197 -1.02 -13.27 -1.65
N GLY A 198 -0.29 -14.22 -1.08
CA GLY A 198 0.85 -14.87 -1.73
C GLY A 198 2.17 -14.06 -1.61
N MET A 199 2.11 -12.77 -1.30
CA MET A 199 3.31 -11.94 -1.16
C MET A 199 4.21 -12.40 0.00
N PHE A 200 3.63 -12.95 1.05
CA PHE A 200 4.30 -13.42 2.26
C PHE A 200 4.21 -14.94 2.45
N ASP A 201 4.15 -15.70 1.35
CA ASP A 201 4.15 -17.16 1.43
C ASP A 201 5.41 -17.66 2.14
N GLY A 202 5.24 -18.66 3.01
CA GLY A 202 6.28 -19.17 3.90
C GLY A 202 6.51 -18.36 5.18
N ALA A 203 5.98 -17.14 5.29
CA ALA A 203 6.06 -16.39 6.56
C ALA A 203 5.19 -17.04 7.63
N LYS A 204 5.69 -17.07 8.88
CA LYS A 204 4.97 -17.63 10.03
C LYS A 204 4.23 -16.55 10.81
N SER A 205 3.07 -16.89 11.37
CA SER A 205 2.42 -16.04 12.36
C SER A 205 3.18 -16.07 13.68
N ALA A 206 3.12 -14.97 14.42
CA ALA A 206 3.61 -14.90 15.79
C ALA A 206 2.41 -14.79 16.77
N PRO A 207 2.57 -15.12 18.06
CA PRO A 207 1.54 -14.90 19.06
C PRO A 207 1.00 -13.46 19.01
N LEU A 208 -0.32 -13.29 19.00
CA LEU A 208 -1.03 -12.02 18.90
C LEU A 208 -0.87 -11.27 17.55
N LEU A 209 -0.17 -11.86 16.57
CA LEU A 209 0.08 -11.31 15.24
C LEU A 209 -0.33 -12.33 14.15
N PRO A 210 -1.62 -12.59 13.96
CA PRO A 210 -2.10 -13.54 12.96
C PRO A 210 -1.84 -13.02 11.54
N ILE A 211 -1.70 -13.94 10.60
CA ILE A 211 -1.76 -13.60 9.16
C ILE A 211 -3.19 -13.14 8.86
N LEU A 212 -3.30 -12.00 8.20
CA LEU A 212 -4.58 -11.34 7.95
C LEU A 212 -5.18 -11.77 6.61
N GLU A 213 -6.51 -11.86 6.57
CA GLU A 213 -7.23 -12.05 5.32
C GLU A 213 -7.30 -10.73 4.52
N PRO A 214 -7.01 -10.75 3.21
CA PRO A 214 -6.99 -9.56 2.36
C PRO A 214 -8.29 -8.76 2.40
N ALA A 215 -9.42 -9.43 2.36
CA ALA A 215 -10.73 -8.79 2.40
C ALA A 215 -10.93 -7.98 3.70
N HIS A 216 -10.52 -8.53 4.84
CA HIS A 216 -10.59 -7.81 6.13
C HIS A 216 -9.73 -6.54 6.11
N VAL A 217 -8.50 -6.62 5.60
CA VAL A 217 -7.61 -5.46 5.51
C VAL A 217 -8.19 -4.38 4.60
N VAL A 218 -8.71 -4.78 3.45
CA VAL A 218 -9.35 -3.87 2.48
C VAL A 218 -10.57 -3.19 3.11
N ASP A 219 -11.44 -3.93 3.80
CA ASP A 219 -12.63 -3.38 4.45
C ASP A 219 -12.29 -2.36 5.54
N GLU A 220 -11.31 -2.64 6.41
CA GLU A 220 -10.87 -1.71 7.45
C GLU A 220 -10.20 -0.46 6.86
N ALA A 221 -9.32 -0.64 5.86
CA ALA A 221 -8.65 0.44 5.15
C ALA A 221 -9.67 1.34 4.44
N TRP A 222 -10.62 0.75 3.74
CA TRP A 222 -11.66 1.47 3.02
C TRP A 222 -12.58 2.27 3.93
N ARG A 223 -13.03 1.65 5.02
CA ARG A 223 -13.87 2.31 6.01
C ARG A 223 -13.16 3.52 6.63
N ALA A 224 -11.89 3.36 7.01
CA ALA A 224 -11.10 4.44 7.56
C ALA A 224 -10.85 5.56 6.54
N MET A 225 -10.52 5.23 5.29
CA MET A 225 -10.35 6.18 4.20
C MET A 225 -11.63 7.00 3.97
N CYS A 226 -12.77 6.35 3.86
CA CYS A 226 -14.05 7.04 3.70
C CYS A 226 -14.36 7.96 4.88
N ALA A 227 -14.09 7.54 6.10
CA ALA A 227 -14.25 8.32 7.31
C ALA A 227 -13.25 9.49 7.44
N GLY A 228 -12.19 9.50 6.63
CA GLY A 228 -11.09 10.48 6.74
C GLY A 228 -10.14 10.20 7.90
N GLY A 229 -10.08 8.96 8.37
CA GLY A 229 -9.13 8.51 9.38
C GLY A 229 -7.69 8.55 8.85
N SER A 230 -6.76 9.00 9.68
CA SER A 230 -5.37 9.20 9.24
C SER A 230 -4.56 7.92 9.26
N PHE A 231 -4.91 6.96 10.13
CA PHE A 231 -4.03 5.83 10.42
C PHE A 231 -4.81 4.56 10.76
N VAL A 232 -4.42 3.44 10.14
CA VAL A 232 -4.98 2.10 10.37
C VAL A 232 -3.86 1.12 10.59
N VAL A 233 -3.83 0.47 11.76
CA VAL A 233 -2.86 -0.59 12.08
C VAL A 233 -3.61 -1.89 12.34
N LEU A 234 -3.22 -2.94 11.65
CA LEU A 234 -3.87 -4.25 11.72
C LEU A 234 -2.83 -5.37 11.89
N PRO A 235 -2.99 -6.23 12.89
CA PRO A 235 -3.91 -6.10 14.02
C PRO A 235 -3.50 -4.94 14.95
N ARG A 236 -4.43 -4.43 15.75
CA ARG A 236 -4.15 -3.31 16.67
C ARG A 236 -3.06 -3.62 17.71
N THR A 237 -2.78 -4.89 17.94
CA THR A 237 -1.71 -5.36 18.83
C THR A 237 -0.31 -4.91 18.39
N VAL A 238 -0.11 -4.61 17.11
CA VAL A 238 1.15 -4.01 16.60
C VAL A 238 1.46 -2.69 17.29
N MET A 239 0.44 -1.88 17.63
CA MET A 239 0.64 -0.60 18.33
C MET A 239 1.23 -0.77 19.73
N LEU A 240 1.06 -1.94 20.36
CA LEU A 240 1.67 -2.22 21.64
C LEU A 240 3.19 -2.20 21.55
N SER A 241 3.76 -2.68 20.46
CA SER A 241 5.21 -2.64 20.21
C SER A 241 5.74 -1.20 20.12
N GLU A 242 4.97 -0.27 19.55
CA GLU A 242 5.34 1.15 19.47
C GLU A 242 5.38 1.81 20.86
N VAL A 243 4.37 1.56 21.68
CA VAL A 243 4.32 2.07 23.05
C VAL A 243 5.51 1.51 23.86
N LEU A 244 5.77 0.21 23.74
CA LEU A 244 6.88 -0.44 24.45
C LEU A 244 8.27 0.08 24.03
N LYS A 245 8.45 0.45 22.77
CA LYS A 245 9.73 1.01 22.29
C LYS A 245 10.19 2.25 23.07
N GLY A 246 9.26 3.10 23.49
CA GLY A 246 9.57 4.30 24.27
C GLY A 246 9.76 4.04 25.76
N LEU A 247 9.34 2.89 26.27
CA LEU A 247 9.27 2.59 27.70
C LEU A 247 10.34 1.61 28.17
N VAL A 248 10.84 0.73 27.31
CA VAL A 248 11.78 -0.32 27.70
C VAL A 248 13.12 -0.19 26.98
N PRO A 249 14.25 -0.51 27.65
CA PRO A 249 15.56 -0.55 27.03
C PRO A 249 15.60 -1.51 25.84
N ILE A 250 16.41 -1.18 24.83
CA ILE A 250 16.48 -1.93 23.57
C ILE A 250 16.76 -3.43 23.77
N GLY A 251 17.67 -3.78 24.69
CA GLY A 251 17.98 -5.20 24.96
C GLY A 251 16.83 -5.99 25.55
N VAL A 252 15.98 -5.35 26.36
CA VAL A 252 14.76 -5.99 26.94
C VAL A 252 13.72 -6.17 25.82
N ARG A 253 13.53 -5.18 25.00
CA ARG A 253 12.64 -5.24 23.83
C ARG A 253 13.06 -6.39 22.90
N ASP A 254 14.34 -6.44 22.54
CA ASP A 254 14.87 -7.44 21.62
C ASP A 254 14.74 -8.84 22.20
N PHE A 255 15.03 -9.03 23.50
CA PHE A 255 14.81 -10.29 24.18
C PHE A 255 13.34 -10.76 24.13
N ILE A 256 12.39 -9.84 24.38
CA ILE A 256 10.96 -10.15 24.28
C ILE A 256 10.55 -10.49 22.84
N SER A 257 11.00 -9.71 21.87
CA SER A 257 10.67 -9.90 20.46
C SER A 257 11.22 -11.21 19.91
N ASP A 258 12.41 -11.60 20.34
CA ASP A 258 13.10 -12.80 19.89
C ASP A 258 12.59 -14.06 20.62
N ASN A 259 12.67 -14.06 21.97
CA ASN A 259 12.52 -15.25 22.77
C ASN A 259 11.09 -15.47 23.31
N VAL A 260 10.27 -14.43 23.44
CA VAL A 260 8.91 -14.53 23.98
C VAL A 260 7.88 -14.51 22.87
N ILE A 261 7.98 -13.58 21.93
CA ILE A 261 7.02 -13.43 20.84
C ILE A 261 7.49 -14.20 19.59
N GLY A 262 8.80 -14.35 19.37
CA GLY A 262 9.38 -15.04 18.22
C GLY A 262 9.24 -14.27 16.90
N VAL A 263 8.98 -12.96 16.95
CA VAL A 263 8.74 -12.18 15.73
C VAL A 263 9.97 -12.10 14.82
N TYR A 264 11.18 -12.22 15.36
CA TYR A 264 12.41 -12.19 14.60
C TYR A 264 12.67 -13.45 13.76
N HIS A 265 11.91 -14.53 14.00
CA HIS A 265 12.00 -15.81 13.27
C HIS A 265 10.92 -15.99 12.21
N THR A 266 9.97 -15.05 12.11
CA THR A 266 8.80 -15.19 11.23
C THR A 266 9.12 -15.27 9.74
N MET A 267 10.30 -14.80 9.33
CA MET A 267 10.75 -14.77 7.92
C MET A 267 11.79 -15.84 7.56
N GLU A 268 12.06 -16.80 8.44
CA GLU A 268 13.09 -17.84 8.17
C GLU A 268 12.71 -18.77 7.01
N ASP A 269 11.45 -19.14 6.92
CA ASP A 269 10.91 -20.03 5.88
C ASP A 269 10.20 -19.27 4.75
N PHE A 270 10.41 -17.95 4.65
CA PHE A 270 9.79 -17.13 3.63
C PHE A 270 10.24 -17.55 2.23
N THR A 271 9.28 -17.84 1.37
CA THR A 271 9.49 -18.15 -0.04
C THR A 271 9.03 -17.02 -0.96
N GLY A 272 8.08 -16.20 -0.49
CA GLY A 272 7.42 -15.17 -1.28
C GLY A 272 6.55 -15.76 -2.38
N ARG A 273 5.97 -14.87 -3.18
CA ARG A 273 5.20 -15.31 -4.35
C ARG A 273 6.15 -15.99 -5.33
N VAL A 274 5.88 -17.26 -5.64
CA VAL A 274 6.53 -17.95 -6.74
C VAL A 274 6.14 -17.23 -8.02
N GLU A 275 7.10 -16.55 -8.65
CA GLU A 275 6.90 -16.02 -9.99
C GLU A 275 6.58 -17.22 -10.89
N GLN A 276 5.34 -17.32 -11.36
CA GLN A 276 5.06 -18.19 -12.49
C GLN A 276 5.86 -17.60 -13.65
N GLN A 277 6.96 -18.27 -13.96
CA GLN A 277 7.71 -18.02 -15.19
C GLN A 277 6.73 -18.32 -16.33
N ALA A 278 6.23 -17.27 -16.95
CA ALA A 278 5.51 -17.34 -18.21
C ALA A 278 6.45 -16.89 -19.32
#